data_f1a100ccd84b57796016e1a039b30d47
#
_entry.id   f1a100ccd84b57796016e1a039b30d47
#
_cell.length_a   1.000
_cell.length_b   1.000
_cell.length_c   1.000
_cell.angle_alpha   90.00
_cell.angle_beta   90.00
_cell.angle_gamma   90.00
#
_symmetry.space_group_name_H-M   'P 1'
#
loop_
_entity.id
_entity.type
_entity.pdbx_description
1 polymer ?
#
loop_
_entity_poly.entity_id
_entity_poly.type
_entity_poly.pdbx_seq_one_letter_code
_entity_poly.pdbx_strand_id
1 'polypeptide(L)'
;MILAIDSALATAVAVVTDDGTVLAECNNTDTRGHAEAVGRLIVEAMSVAGITAADVTAVAAGMGPGPFTGLRVGIAAARAFAVGRGIPIIGVASHEAIALELSPAANSTLVVTTDARRRELAWSVFSGVDALGIPALVAGPSLAGADAIDAALGEHSTARRVLADAVPAGALGRIAALRRAAGLSAGSLEPLYLRPPDAIPTAGPKRVTA
;
A
#
# COMPACT_ATOMS: atom_id res chain seq x y z
N MET A 1 -7.07 -8.52 15.96
CA MET A 1 -6.14 -8.82 14.87
C MET A 1 -6.43 -7.96 13.66
N ILE A 2 -5.40 -7.56 12.91
CA ILE A 2 -5.50 -6.75 11.70
C ILE A 2 -5.08 -7.62 10.50
N LEU A 3 -5.93 -7.69 9.48
CA LEU A 3 -5.60 -8.29 8.19
C LEU A 3 -5.08 -7.18 7.27
N ALA A 4 -3.82 -7.25 6.86
CA ALA A 4 -3.19 -6.27 5.97
C ALA A 4 -3.11 -6.83 4.54
N ILE A 5 -3.51 -6.03 3.56
CA ILE A 5 -3.55 -6.42 2.14
C ILE A 5 -2.96 -5.29 1.29
N ASP A 6 -1.97 -5.60 0.46
CA ASP A 6 -1.43 -4.70 -0.57
C ASP A 6 -1.29 -5.43 -1.90
N SER A 7 -1.50 -4.71 -2.99
CA SER A 7 -1.27 -5.20 -4.36
C SER A 7 -0.77 -4.08 -5.29
N ALA A 8 -0.10 -3.09 -4.71
CA ALA A 8 0.46 -1.97 -5.48
C ALA A 8 1.63 -2.40 -6.37
N LEU A 9 2.40 -3.42 -5.97
CA LEU A 9 3.53 -3.98 -6.72
C LEU A 9 3.32 -5.48 -6.94
N ALA A 10 3.68 -6.29 -5.97
CA ALA A 10 3.31 -7.69 -5.84
C ALA A 10 2.01 -7.80 -5.03
N THR A 11 1.47 -9.00 -4.81
CA THR A 11 0.36 -9.20 -3.86
C THR A 11 0.94 -9.67 -2.54
N ALA A 12 0.68 -8.94 -1.47
CA ALA A 12 1.12 -9.26 -0.13
C ALA A 12 -0.06 -9.23 0.85
N VAL A 13 -0.10 -10.19 1.76
CA VAL A 13 -1.10 -10.27 2.83
C VAL A 13 -0.40 -10.64 4.14
N ALA A 14 -0.75 -9.93 5.21
CA ALA A 14 -0.23 -10.25 6.54
C ALA A 14 -1.34 -10.27 7.60
N VAL A 15 -1.10 -11.00 8.67
CA VAL A 15 -1.87 -10.95 9.92
C VAL A 15 -1.01 -10.32 10.99
N VAL A 16 -1.51 -9.24 11.59
CA VAL A 16 -0.79 -8.45 12.59
C VAL A 16 -1.67 -8.29 13.83
N THR A 17 -1.09 -8.39 15.00
CA THR A 17 -1.79 -8.15 16.27
C THR A 17 -2.05 -6.66 16.48
N ASP A 18 -2.91 -6.32 17.43
CA ASP A 18 -3.21 -4.91 17.74
C ASP A 18 -2.00 -4.16 18.38
N ASP A 19 -0.99 -4.89 18.87
CA ASP A 19 0.28 -4.32 19.34
C ASP A 19 1.37 -4.22 18.25
N GLY A 20 1.05 -4.62 17.01
CA GLY A 20 1.95 -4.52 15.87
C GLY A 20 2.85 -5.75 15.63
N THR A 21 2.65 -6.86 16.36
CA THR A 21 3.41 -8.10 16.10
C THR A 21 2.88 -8.77 14.83
N VAL A 22 3.77 -9.07 13.87
CA VAL A 22 3.44 -9.79 12.64
C VAL A 22 3.40 -11.29 12.95
N LEU A 23 2.22 -11.91 12.80
CA LEU A 23 2.03 -13.35 13.03
C LEU A 23 2.26 -14.16 11.75
N ALA A 24 1.92 -13.61 10.62
CA ALA A 24 2.11 -14.24 9.31
C ALA A 24 2.23 -13.16 8.23
N GLU A 25 3.07 -13.43 7.23
CA GLU A 25 3.12 -12.65 5.99
C GLU A 25 3.31 -13.60 4.81
N CYS A 26 2.42 -13.50 3.80
CA CYS A 26 2.40 -14.31 2.60
C CYS A 26 2.45 -13.41 1.37
N ASN A 27 3.32 -13.74 0.43
CA ASN A 27 3.58 -12.92 -0.75
C ASN A 27 3.43 -13.73 -2.04
N ASN A 28 2.96 -13.09 -3.10
CA ASN A 28 3.06 -13.59 -4.47
C ASN A 28 3.80 -12.55 -5.32
N THR A 29 4.97 -12.89 -5.81
CA THR A 29 5.82 -12.01 -6.61
C THR A 29 5.35 -11.86 -8.06
N ASP A 30 4.39 -12.68 -8.53
CA ASP A 30 3.80 -12.50 -9.85
C ASP A 30 2.92 -11.25 -9.88
N THR A 31 3.34 -10.27 -10.68
CA THR A 31 2.65 -8.99 -10.85
C THR A 31 1.46 -9.05 -11.83
N ARG A 32 1.07 -10.22 -12.32
CA ARG A 32 -0.02 -10.40 -13.28
C ARG A 32 -1.22 -11.13 -12.73
N GLY A 33 -1.07 -11.88 -11.65
CA GLY A 33 -2.10 -12.75 -11.07
C GLY A 33 -2.69 -12.22 -9.76
N HIS A 34 -2.82 -10.90 -9.57
CA HIS A 34 -3.28 -10.33 -8.31
C HIS A 34 -4.67 -10.85 -7.89
N ALA A 35 -5.62 -10.95 -8.85
CA ALA A 35 -6.98 -11.36 -8.55
C ALA A 35 -7.08 -12.83 -8.12
N GLU A 36 -6.28 -13.68 -8.74
CA GLU A 36 -6.20 -15.11 -8.43
C GLU A 36 -5.42 -15.36 -7.14
N ALA A 37 -4.44 -14.49 -6.82
CA ALA A 37 -3.57 -14.67 -5.68
C ALA A 37 -4.18 -14.16 -4.38
N VAL A 38 -4.87 -13.03 -4.37
CA VAL A 38 -5.26 -12.32 -3.15
C VAL A 38 -6.14 -13.17 -2.22
N GLY A 39 -7.13 -13.87 -2.77
CA GLY A 39 -8.01 -14.73 -1.97
C GLY A 39 -7.26 -15.89 -1.33
N ARG A 40 -6.39 -16.57 -2.09
CA ARG A 40 -5.54 -17.65 -1.59
C ARG A 40 -4.59 -17.15 -0.49
N LEU A 41 -3.93 -16.02 -0.69
CA LEU A 41 -3.00 -15.45 0.29
C LEU A 41 -3.70 -15.04 1.59
N ILE A 42 -4.94 -14.54 1.53
CA ILE A 42 -5.74 -14.25 2.73
C ILE A 42 -5.97 -15.53 3.55
N VAL A 43 -6.39 -16.61 2.89
CA VAL A 43 -6.61 -17.91 3.57
C VAL A 43 -5.30 -18.45 4.13
N GLU A 44 -4.23 -18.40 3.38
CA GLU A 44 -2.89 -18.86 3.77
C GLU A 44 -2.36 -18.09 4.98
N ALA A 45 -2.40 -16.75 4.95
CA ALA A 45 -1.93 -15.92 6.05
C ALA A 45 -2.72 -16.16 7.34
N MET A 46 -4.05 -16.29 7.26
CA MET A 46 -4.88 -16.63 8.43
C MET A 46 -4.55 -18.04 8.95
N SER A 47 -4.33 -19.02 8.07
CA SER A 47 -3.97 -20.38 8.46
C SER A 47 -2.61 -20.43 9.16
N VAL A 48 -1.58 -19.75 8.63
CA VAL A 48 -0.26 -19.67 9.23
C VAL A 48 -0.31 -18.96 10.60
N ALA A 49 -1.14 -17.91 10.71
CA ALA A 49 -1.35 -17.22 11.99
C ALA A 49 -2.20 -18.00 12.99
N GLY A 50 -2.82 -19.11 12.60
CA GLY A 50 -3.69 -19.92 13.45
C GLY A 50 -5.00 -19.23 13.83
N ILE A 51 -5.52 -18.34 12.96
CA ILE A 51 -6.75 -17.57 13.22
C ILE A 51 -7.83 -17.86 12.17
N THR A 52 -9.03 -17.48 12.50
CA THR A 52 -10.19 -17.48 11.60
C THR A 52 -10.57 -16.06 11.18
N ALA A 53 -11.45 -15.92 10.20
CA ALA A 53 -11.98 -14.62 9.82
C ALA A 53 -12.71 -13.91 10.99
N ALA A 54 -13.24 -14.66 11.96
CA ALA A 54 -13.93 -14.10 13.13
C ALA A 54 -12.98 -13.32 14.07
N ASP A 55 -11.70 -13.68 14.08
CA ASP A 55 -10.70 -13.07 14.95
C ASP A 55 -10.16 -11.73 14.39
N VAL A 56 -10.43 -11.45 13.11
CA VAL A 56 -10.05 -10.19 12.46
C VAL A 56 -10.98 -9.07 12.89
N THR A 57 -10.41 -8.00 13.44
CA THR A 57 -11.12 -6.85 13.99
C THR A 57 -10.94 -5.55 13.19
N ALA A 58 -10.02 -5.53 12.23
CA ALA A 58 -9.82 -4.45 11.28
C ALA A 58 -9.09 -4.97 10.03
N VAL A 59 -9.20 -4.24 8.92
CA VAL A 59 -8.42 -4.50 7.70
C VAL A 59 -7.54 -3.29 7.41
N ALA A 60 -6.26 -3.50 7.18
CA ALA A 60 -5.35 -2.51 6.62
C ALA A 60 -5.29 -2.70 5.10
N ALA A 61 -5.50 -1.63 4.35
CA ALA A 61 -5.46 -1.68 2.89
C ALA A 61 -4.38 -0.74 2.34
N GLY A 62 -3.51 -1.27 1.49
CA GLY A 62 -2.53 -0.47 0.75
C GLY A 62 -3.23 0.39 -0.29
N MET A 63 -3.03 1.71 -0.19
CA MET A 63 -3.66 2.69 -1.07
C MET A 63 -2.75 3.13 -2.23
N GLY A 64 -1.60 2.45 -2.42
CA GLY A 64 -0.60 2.83 -3.41
C GLY A 64 0.42 3.86 -2.90
N PRO A 65 1.19 4.48 -3.78
CA PRO A 65 1.02 4.45 -5.24
C PRO A 65 1.37 3.11 -5.89
N GLY A 66 0.78 2.86 -7.06
CA GLY A 66 1.01 1.65 -7.84
C GLY A 66 0.18 1.59 -9.14
N PRO A 67 0.44 0.61 -10.01
CA PRO A 67 -0.33 0.41 -11.24
C PRO A 67 -1.82 0.19 -10.97
N PHE A 68 -2.68 0.86 -11.73
CA PHE A 68 -4.14 0.90 -11.53
C PHE A 68 -4.80 -0.46 -11.29
N THR A 69 -4.48 -1.44 -12.13
CA THR A 69 -5.16 -2.74 -12.10
C THR A 69 -4.82 -3.50 -10.82
N GLY A 70 -3.54 -3.62 -10.50
CA GLY A 70 -3.08 -4.30 -9.28
C GLY A 70 -3.67 -3.62 -8.04
N LEU A 71 -3.43 -2.32 -7.90
CA LEU A 71 -3.88 -1.54 -6.76
C LEU A 71 -5.38 -1.73 -6.45
N ARG A 72 -6.24 -1.74 -7.48
CA ARG A 72 -7.69 -1.92 -7.31
C ARG A 72 -8.07 -3.30 -6.79
N VAL A 73 -7.34 -4.35 -7.16
CA VAL A 73 -7.61 -5.71 -6.70
C VAL A 73 -7.46 -5.83 -5.19
N GLY A 74 -6.33 -5.37 -4.63
CA GLY A 74 -6.10 -5.41 -3.18
C GLY A 74 -7.09 -4.55 -2.40
N ILE A 75 -7.37 -3.33 -2.89
CA ILE A 75 -8.35 -2.44 -2.26
C ILE A 75 -9.76 -3.06 -2.30
N ALA A 76 -10.17 -3.66 -3.42
CA ALA A 76 -11.46 -4.33 -3.52
C ALA A 76 -11.56 -5.53 -2.59
N ALA A 77 -10.53 -6.36 -2.50
CA ALA A 77 -10.47 -7.50 -1.58
C ALA A 77 -10.55 -7.05 -0.12
N ALA A 78 -9.79 -6.02 0.26
CA ALA A 78 -9.80 -5.44 1.60
C ALA A 78 -11.19 -4.91 1.96
N ARG A 79 -11.83 -4.16 1.06
CA ARG A 79 -13.18 -3.63 1.23
C ARG A 79 -14.22 -4.74 1.35
N ALA A 80 -14.17 -5.74 0.46
CA ALA A 80 -15.10 -6.87 0.49
C ALA A 80 -15.00 -7.65 1.81
N PHE A 81 -13.78 -7.92 2.29
CA PHE A 81 -13.56 -8.58 3.57
C PHE A 81 -14.09 -7.74 4.73
N ALA A 82 -13.76 -6.45 4.78
CA ALA A 82 -14.19 -5.55 5.85
C ALA A 82 -15.72 -5.42 5.91
N VAL A 83 -16.38 -5.23 4.75
CA VAL A 83 -17.85 -5.19 4.66
C VAL A 83 -18.49 -6.51 5.07
N GLY A 84 -17.97 -7.64 4.56
CA GLY A 84 -18.50 -8.96 4.91
C GLY A 84 -18.39 -9.29 6.41
N ARG A 85 -17.41 -8.69 7.10
CA ARG A 85 -17.20 -8.85 8.54
C ARG A 85 -17.83 -7.74 9.39
N GLY A 86 -18.29 -6.64 8.80
CA GLY A 86 -18.77 -5.47 9.53
C GLY A 86 -17.68 -4.79 10.37
N ILE A 87 -16.43 -4.79 9.90
CA ILE A 87 -15.26 -4.24 10.62
C ILE A 87 -14.66 -3.05 9.87
N PRO A 88 -13.92 -2.16 10.57
CA PRO A 88 -13.30 -1.00 9.95
C PRO A 88 -12.18 -1.37 8.97
N ILE A 89 -12.00 -0.50 7.97
CA ILE A 89 -10.88 -0.52 7.05
C ILE A 89 -10.00 0.71 7.29
N ILE A 90 -8.68 0.53 7.26
CA ILE A 90 -7.67 1.55 7.50
C ILE A 90 -6.81 1.67 6.25
N GLY A 91 -6.83 2.83 5.61
CA GLY A 91 -5.97 3.12 4.46
C GLY A 91 -4.54 3.46 4.91
N VAL A 92 -3.57 2.85 4.25
CA VAL A 92 -2.14 3.10 4.47
C VAL A 92 -1.46 3.28 3.12
N ALA A 93 -0.62 4.30 2.97
CA ALA A 93 0.16 4.45 1.74
C ALA A 93 1.20 3.31 1.65
N SER A 94 1.30 2.67 0.49
CA SER A 94 2.25 1.56 0.27
C SER A 94 3.70 2.00 0.50
N HIS A 95 4.04 3.24 0.12
CA HIS A 95 5.38 3.80 0.36
C HIS A 95 5.67 4.04 1.86
N GLU A 96 4.67 4.33 2.70
CA GLU A 96 4.85 4.40 4.16
C GLU A 96 5.25 3.05 4.75
N ALA A 97 4.61 1.96 4.28
CA ALA A 97 4.95 0.61 4.72
C ALA A 97 6.38 0.23 4.33
N ILE A 98 6.79 0.56 3.10
CA ILE A 98 8.18 0.35 2.64
C ILE A 98 9.15 1.16 3.51
N ALA A 99 8.83 2.43 3.77
CA ALA A 99 9.69 3.28 4.59
C ALA A 99 9.80 2.79 6.04
N LEU A 100 8.69 2.30 6.65
CA LEU A 100 8.70 1.74 8.00
C LEU A 100 9.58 0.49 8.08
N GLU A 101 9.50 -0.41 7.09
CA GLU A 101 10.32 -1.62 7.05
C GLU A 101 11.82 -1.32 6.95
N LEU A 102 12.17 -0.28 6.19
CA LEU A 102 13.56 0.14 6.02
C LEU A 102 14.12 0.93 7.21
N SER A 103 13.26 1.30 8.17
CA SER A 103 13.59 1.99 9.43
C SER A 103 14.66 3.08 9.22
N PRO A 104 14.36 4.20 8.56
CA PRO A 104 15.34 5.26 8.40
C PRO A 104 15.81 5.72 9.80
N ALA A 105 17.12 5.91 9.97
CA ALA A 105 17.66 6.46 11.22
C ALA A 105 16.98 7.82 11.53
N ALA A 106 16.79 8.14 12.79
CA ALA A 106 15.97 9.26 13.28
C ALA A 106 16.22 10.61 12.56
N ASN A 107 17.40 10.81 11.99
CA ASN A 107 17.80 12.04 11.28
C ASN A 107 18.21 11.78 9.82
N SER A 108 17.80 10.65 9.23
CA SER A 108 18.12 10.35 7.84
C SER A 108 16.92 10.55 6.92
N THR A 109 17.21 11.00 5.70
CA THR A 109 16.22 11.10 4.64
C THR A 109 16.26 9.83 3.79
N LEU A 110 15.09 9.25 3.53
CA LEU A 110 14.90 8.08 2.68
C LEU A 110 14.00 8.43 1.50
N VAL A 111 14.47 8.13 0.31
CA VAL A 111 13.67 8.19 -0.91
C VAL A 111 13.20 6.78 -1.24
N VAL A 112 11.91 6.55 -1.18
CA VAL A 112 11.28 5.32 -1.66
C VAL A 112 10.85 5.54 -3.10
N THR A 113 11.27 4.65 -3.99
CA THR A 113 10.86 4.64 -5.40
C THR A 113 10.27 3.28 -5.76
N THR A 114 9.29 3.26 -6.65
CA THR A 114 8.68 2.05 -7.19
C THR A 114 8.45 2.20 -8.70
N ASP A 115 8.47 1.09 -9.44
CA ASP A 115 8.19 1.10 -10.88
C ASP A 115 6.72 1.50 -11.15
N ALA A 116 6.53 2.61 -11.82
CA ALA A 116 5.21 3.12 -12.22
C ALA A 116 4.86 2.78 -13.66
N ARG A 117 5.62 1.89 -14.30
CA ARG A 117 5.54 1.55 -15.73
C ARG A 117 5.89 2.74 -16.64
N ARG A 118 5.99 2.51 -17.95
CA ARG A 118 6.27 3.54 -18.98
C ARG A 118 7.58 4.32 -18.73
N ARG A 119 8.59 3.69 -18.13
CA ARG A 119 9.89 4.29 -17.74
C ARG A 119 9.75 5.43 -16.72
N GLU A 120 8.71 5.39 -15.90
CA GLU A 120 8.52 6.32 -14.80
C GLU A 120 8.62 5.59 -13.47
N LEU A 121 9.05 6.34 -12.47
CA LEU A 121 9.09 5.93 -11.07
C LEU A 121 8.07 6.75 -10.27
N ALA A 122 7.29 6.06 -9.43
CA ALA A 122 6.62 6.73 -8.33
C ALA A 122 7.66 6.92 -7.21
N TRP A 123 7.67 8.09 -6.59
CA TRP A 123 8.61 8.41 -5.53
C TRP A 123 7.96 9.13 -4.36
N SER A 124 8.49 8.90 -3.18
CA SER A 124 8.15 9.59 -1.92
C SER A 124 9.41 9.79 -1.10
N VAL A 125 9.48 10.90 -0.39
CA VAL A 125 10.59 11.23 0.50
C VAL A 125 10.10 11.22 1.93
N PHE A 126 10.79 10.48 2.78
CA PHE A 126 10.52 10.38 4.22
C PHE A 126 11.73 10.90 4.99
N SER A 127 11.48 11.63 6.09
CA SER A 127 12.53 12.14 6.97
C SER A 127 12.06 12.07 8.42
N GLY A 128 12.79 11.28 9.23
CA GLY A 128 12.40 11.01 10.60
C GLY A 128 11.11 10.21 10.73
N VAL A 129 10.52 10.28 11.93
CA VAL A 129 9.25 9.64 12.26
C VAL A 129 8.33 10.65 12.95
N ASP A 130 7.03 10.44 12.84
CA ASP A 130 6.03 11.19 13.59
C ASP A 130 5.94 10.77 15.07
N ALA A 131 5.00 11.35 15.81
CA ALA A 131 4.77 11.05 17.22
C ALA A 131 4.33 9.60 17.48
N LEU A 132 3.90 8.86 16.45
CA LEU A 132 3.53 7.46 16.52
C LEU A 132 4.68 6.52 16.13
N GLY A 133 5.82 7.06 15.73
CA GLY A 133 6.93 6.28 15.19
C GLY A 133 6.73 5.85 13.71
N ILE A 134 5.77 6.46 13.01
CA ILE A 134 5.54 6.22 11.58
C ILE A 134 6.45 7.14 10.77
N PRO A 135 7.07 6.66 9.66
CA PRO A 135 7.90 7.52 8.81
C PRO A 135 7.17 8.77 8.36
N ALA A 136 7.77 9.93 8.59
CA ALA A 136 7.17 11.23 8.24
C ALA A 136 7.40 11.53 6.77
N LEU A 137 6.32 11.62 5.99
CA LEU A 137 6.35 12.02 4.58
C LEU A 137 6.66 13.51 4.48
N VAL A 138 7.72 13.87 3.75
CA VAL A 138 8.12 15.28 3.54
C VAL A 138 7.94 15.74 2.10
N ALA A 139 7.93 14.82 1.11
CA ALA A 139 7.62 15.14 -0.29
C ALA A 139 7.04 13.93 -1.03
N GLY A 140 6.18 14.18 -2.01
CA GLY A 140 5.47 13.15 -2.78
C GLY A 140 4.17 12.69 -2.11
N PRO A 141 3.58 11.55 -2.51
CA PRO A 141 4.01 10.74 -3.65
C PRO A 141 3.83 11.47 -4.99
N SER A 142 4.76 11.27 -5.91
CA SER A 142 4.72 11.88 -7.25
C SER A 142 5.36 10.95 -8.30
N LEU A 143 5.25 11.32 -9.58
CA LEU A 143 5.87 10.60 -10.69
C LEU A 143 7.04 11.40 -11.27
N ALA A 144 8.07 10.68 -11.73
CA ALA A 144 9.13 11.24 -12.54
C ALA A 144 9.65 10.19 -13.53
N GLY A 145 10.13 10.63 -14.69
CA GLY A 145 10.91 9.78 -15.58
C GLY A 145 12.15 9.24 -14.86
N ALA A 146 12.55 8.01 -15.16
CA ALA A 146 13.70 7.40 -14.52
C ALA A 146 15.01 8.19 -14.75
N ASP A 147 15.11 8.88 -15.86
CA ASP A 147 16.22 9.77 -16.24
C ASP A 147 16.09 11.18 -15.62
N ALA A 148 14.92 11.57 -15.15
CA ALA A 148 14.62 12.88 -14.57
C ALA A 148 14.42 12.83 -13.04
N ILE A 149 14.59 11.67 -12.41
CA ILE A 149 14.28 11.49 -10.99
C ILE A 149 15.11 12.39 -10.08
N ASP A 150 16.38 12.63 -10.39
CA ASP A 150 17.25 13.48 -9.57
C ASP A 150 16.81 14.94 -9.62
N ALA A 151 16.39 15.42 -10.78
CA ALA A 151 15.81 16.75 -10.93
C ALA A 151 14.48 16.88 -10.17
N ALA A 152 13.65 15.85 -10.20
CA ALA A 152 12.37 15.82 -9.48
C ALA A 152 12.54 15.80 -7.95
N LEU A 153 13.59 15.14 -7.46
CA LEU A 153 13.92 15.07 -6.04
C LEU A 153 14.55 16.36 -5.49
N GLY A 154 15.16 17.18 -6.36
CA GLY A 154 15.78 18.46 -5.97
C GLY A 154 16.81 18.26 -4.83
N GLU A 155 16.60 18.95 -3.71
CA GLU A 155 17.49 18.86 -2.54
C GLU A 155 17.63 17.45 -1.95
N HIS A 156 16.67 16.57 -2.20
CA HIS A 156 16.68 15.19 -1.73
C HIS A 156 17.39 14.20 -2.68
N SER A 157 17.97 14.68 -3.78
CA SER A 157 18.60 13.83 -4.81
C SER A 157 19.79 13.01 -4.29
N THR A 158 20.50 13.49 -3.27
CA THR A 158 21.64 12.82 -2.62
C THR A 158 21.24 11.91 -1.45
N ALA A 159 19.96 11.88 -1.07
CA ALA A 159 19.48 11.02 0.01
C ALA A 159 19.55 9.53 -0.37
N ARG A 160 19.57 8.67 0.66
CA ARG A 160 19.47 7.22 0.44
C ARG A 160 18.23 6.91 -0.38
N ARG A 161 18.40 6.32 -1.55
CA ARG A 161 17.30 5.90 -2.43
C ARG A 161 17.18 4.38 -2.45
N VAL A 162 15.93 3.90 -2.42
CA VAL A 162 15.60 2.49 -2.56
C VAL A 162 14.56 2.34 -3.66
N LEU A 163 14.83 1.45 -4.62
CA LEU A 163 13.84 0.97 -5.59
C LEU A 163 13.22 -0.31 -5.00
N ALA A 164 11.98 -0.20 -4.56
CA ALA A 164 11.27 -1.34 -3.99
C ALA A 164 10.47 -2.07 -5.07
N ASP A 165 10.46 -3.40 -4.99
CA ASP A 165 9.73 -4.32 -5.86
C ASP A 165 8.55 -5.02 -5.16
N ALA A 166 8.44 -4.87 -3.84
CA ALA A 166 7.35 -5.38 -3.03
C ALA A 166 6.96 -4.39 -1.92
N VAL A 167 5.74 -4.53 -1.43
CA VAL A 167 5.24 -3.80 -0.26
C VAL A 167 5.16 -4.78 0.91
N PRO A 168 5.84 -4.54 2.04
CA PRO A 168 5.76 -5.40 3.22
C PRO A 168 4.39 -5.24 3.89
N ALA A 169 3.52 -6.24 3.74
CA ALA A 169 2.17 -6.19 4.32
C ALA A 169 2.20 -6.21 5.85
N GLY A 170 3.22 -6.81 6.46
CA GLY A 170 3.45 -6.74 7.90
C GLY A 170 3.64 -5.30 8.38
N ALA A 171 4.49 -4.52 7.70
CA ALA A 171 4.69 -3.11 8.01
C ALA A 171 3.43 -2.27 7.79
N LEU A 172 2.65 -2.57 6.73
CA LEU A 172 1.35 -1.95 6.48
C LEU A 172 0.39 -2.19 7.65
N GLY A 173 0.32 -3.42 8.16
CA GLY A 173 -0.50 -3.78 9.32
C GLY A 173 -0.02 -3.10 10.61
N ARG A 174 1.30 -2.96 10.81
CA ARG A 174 1.89 -2.23 11.95
C ARG A 174 1.49 -0.76 11.96
N ILE A 175 1.52 -0.07 10.81
CA ILE A 175 1.05 1.32 10.71
C ILE A 175 -0.43 1.41 11.09
N ALA A 176 -1.25 0.48 10.59
CA ALA A 176 -2.67 0.45 10.94
C ALA A 176 -2.90 0.22 12.43
N ALA A 177 -2.10 -0.66 13.08
CA ALA A 177 -2.15 -0.88 14.53
C ALA A 177 -1.82 0.40 15.31
N LEU A 178 -0.74 1.10 14.95
CA LEU A 178 -0.32 2.36 15.57
C LEU A 178 -1.41 3.44 15.44
N ARG A 179 -1.97 3.62 14.24
CA ARG A 179 -3.05 4.59 14.00
C ARG A 179 -4.30 4.27 14.82
N ARG A 180 -4.68 2.98 14.87
CA ARG A 180 -5.83 2.52 15.64
C ARG A 180 -5.64 2.73 17.13
N ALA A 181 -4.47 2.39 17.68
CA ALA A 181 -4.14 2.60 19.09
C ALA A 181 -4.18 4.08 19.49
N ALA A 182 -3.82 4.97 18.57
CA ALA A 182 -3.90 6.42 18.77
C ALA A 182 -5.32 7.00 18.57
N GLY A 183 -6.33 6.17 18.26
CA GLY A 183 -7.69 6.63 18.00
C GLY A 183 -7.83 7.47 16.73
N LEU A 184 -6.87 7.38 15.81
CA LEU A 184 -6.94 8.11 14.55
C LEU A 184 -7.97 7.48 13.62
N SER A 185 -8.67 8.34 12.87
CA SER A 185 -9.61 7.90 11.85
C SER A 185 -8.93 7.04 10.78
N ALA A 186 -9.75 6.31 10.03
CA ALA A 186 -9.33 5.26 9.07
C ALA A 186 -8.33 5.69 7.97
N GLY A 187 -7.86 6.91 7.95
CA GLY A 187 -7.04 7.47 6.86
C GLY A 187 -7.86 7.65 5.58
N SER A 188 -7.23 8.12 4.52
CA SER A 188 -7.90 8.18 3.22
C SER A 188 -8.08 6.76 2.68
N LEU A 189 -9.32 6.45 2.26
CA LEU A 189 -9.64 5.21 1.54
C LEU A 189 -9.66 5.43 0.01
N GLU A 190 -9.20 6.59 -0.45
CA GLU A 190 -9.03 6.87 -1.87
C GLU A 190 -7.68 6.38 -2.35
N PRO A 191 -7.63 5.62 -3.45
CA PRO A 191 -6.38 5.16 -4.03
C PRO A 191 -5.50 6.33 -4.47
N LEU A 192 -4.20 6.26 -4.20
CA LEU A 192 -3.22 7.24 -4.61
C LEU A 192 -2.88 7.09 -6.10
N TYR A 193 -3.80 7.54 -6.95
CA TYR A 193 -3.61 7.55 -8.39
C TYR A 193 -2.72 8.74 -8.79
N LEU A 194 -1.47 8.46 -9.19
CA LEU A 194 -0.53 9.48 -9.62
C LEU A 194 -0.68 9.88 -11.10
N ARG A 195 -1.55 9.19 -11.85
CA ARG A 195 -1.92 9.52 -13.23
C ARG A 195 -3.43 9.66 -13.35
N PRO A 196 -3.91 10.56 -14.22
CA PRO A 196 -5.31 10.52 -14.62
C PRO A 196 -5.60 9.19 -15.35
N PRO A 197 -6.85 8.71 -15.32
CA PRO A 197 -7.23 7.52 -16.08
C PRO A 197 -7.05 7.77 -17.59
N ASP A 198 -6.50 6.78 -18.32
CA ASP A 198 -6.34 6.82 -19.79
C ASP A 198 -7.69 6.73 -20.54
N ALA A 199 -8.81 6.60 -19.82
CA ALA A 199 -10.13 6.49 -20.42
C ALA A 199 -10.57 7.84 -21.02
N ILE A 200 -10.64 7.90 -22.33
CA ILE A 200 -11.29 9.01 -23.05
C ILE A 200 -12.80 8.80 -22.90
N PRO A 201 -13.56 9.79 -22.38
CA PRO A 201 -15.01 9.69 -22.36
C PRO A 201 -15.53 9.46 -23.78
N THR A 202 -16.27 8.37 -24.02
CA THR A 202 -16.92 8.16 -25.31
C THR A 202 -17.94 9.26 -25.56
N ALA A 203 -17.86 9.93 -26.68
CA ALA A 203 -18.82 10.97 -27.07
C ALA A 203 -20.19 10.33 -27.28
N GLY A 204 -21.09 10.48 -26.27
CA GLY A 204 -22.51 10.17 -26.32
C GLY A 204 -22.90 8.68 -26.22
N PRO A 205 -24.15 8.40 -25.87
CA PRO A 205 -24.66 7.05 -25.83
C PRO A 205 -24.78 6.48 -27.26
N LYS A 206 -24.30 5.23 -27.45
CA LYS A 206 -24.57 4.49 -28.69
C LYS A 206 -26.06 4.45 -28.92
N ARG A 207 -26.56 5.03 -30.04
CA ARG A 207 -27.94 4.82 -30.48
C ARG A 207 -28.10 3.33 -30.75
N VAL A 208 -28.96 2.68 -30.00
CA VAL A 208 -29.47 1.33 -30.32
C VAL A 208 -30.48 1.55 -31.42
N THR A 209 -30.13 1.23 -32.65
CA THR A 209 -31.10 1.10 -33.75
C THR A 209 -31.88 -0.17 -33.49
N ALA A 210 -33.22 -0.03 -33.38
CA ALA A 210 -34.17 -1.13 -33.31
C ALA A 210 -34.20 -1.87 -34.65
#